data_18ebd82664e9b04a4147360a37e18008
#
_entry.id   18ebd82664e9b04a4147360a37e18008
#
_cell.length_a   1.000
_cell.length_b   1.000
_cell.length_c   1.000
_cell.angle_alpha   90.00
_cell.angle_beta   90.00
_cell.angle_gamma   90.00
#
_symmetry.space_group_name_H-M   'P 1'
#
loop_
_entity.id
_entity.type
_entity.pdbx_description
1 polymer ?
#
loop_
_entity_poly.entity_id
_entity_poly.type
_entity_poly.pdbx_seq_one_letter_code
_entity_poly.pdbx_strand_id
1 'polypeptide(L)'
;MIPVEPTFKELIAILGGWTVISVAAIAWATKLVNERIFSKWRKDEQSALEALRHSLSSERVLLESAIRGSQQGQDLSHEKRLAAIERMWSAVIKLRTTADGMRYFFGILLPSEYDLIFSGKQDSFAASIANINDEFVTDAMKAIDDVELDRPYLGEILWLRFFIYRAFVGRLGYLISRGKENRHIADWRDDKGIRQILAGALPQSTINSLLDKQQFSSIYTVFSQLEATILEEVSLVLSGRRSASDSFENAKELHQAVAKFVVPTKD
;
A
#
# COMPACT_ATOMS: atom_id res chain seq x y z
N MET A 1 -1.46 109.16 5.90
CA MET A 1 -2.01 107.89 5.38
C MET A 1 -2.05 106.91 6.55
N ILE A 2 -3.21 106.62 7.07
CA ILE A 2 -3.41 105.70 8.19
C ILE A 2 -3.69 104.33 7.59
N PRO A 3 -2.93 103.25 7.93
CA PRO A 3 -3.23 101.91 7.43
C PRO A 3 -4.57 101.48 8.08
N VAL A 4 -5.54 101.12 7.21
CA VAL A 4 -6.79 100.51 7.61
C VAL A 4 -6.50 99.09 8.09
N GLU A 5 -6.63 98.85 9.39
CA GLU A 5 -6.57 97.50 9.94
C GLU A 5 -7.73 96.69 9.41
N PRO A 6 -7.51 95.48 8.86
CA PRO A 6 -8.54 94.58 8.37
C PRO A 6 -9.49 94.24 9.53
N THR A 7 -10.80 94.46 9.35
CA THR A 7 -11.81 94.13 10.35
C THR A 7 -11.83 92.65 10.64
N PHE A 8 -12.00 92.23 11.91
CA PHE A 8 -12.00 90.86 12.40
C PHE A 8 -12.92 89.91 11.57
N LYS A 9 -13.98 90.50 10.94
CA LYS A 9 -14.86 89.75 10.03
C LYS A 9 -14.17 89.35 8.73
N GLU A 10 -13.23 90.13 8.16
CA GLU A 10 -12.48 89.82 6.95
C GLU A 10 -11.43 88.80 7.22
N LEU A 11 -10.79 88.79 8.38
CA LEU A 11 -9.88 87.78 8.82
C LEU A 11 -10.57 86.38 8.98
N ILE A 12 -11.78 86.35 9.56
CA ILE A 12 -12.58 85.12 9.67
C ILE A 12 -12.99 84.59 8.28
N ALA A 13 -13.35 85.49 7.34
CA ALA A 13 -13.72 85.04 5.98
C ALA A 13 -12.56 84.48 5.18
N ILE A 14 -11.36 85.05 5.35
CA ILE A 14 -10.14 84.56 4.72
C ILE A 14 -9.67 83.22 5.33
N LEU A 15 -9.65 83.07 6.67
CA LEU A 15 -9.31 81.85 7.38
C LEU A 15 -10.38 80.77 7.20
N GLY A 16 -11.65 81.11 7.20
CA GLY A 16 -12.76 80.16 6.94
C GLY A 16 -12.72 79.55 5.50
N GLY A 17 -12.41 80.42 4.52
CA GLY A 17 -12.28 80.00 3.12
C GLY A 17 -11.14 79.04 2.92
N TRP A 18 -9.98 79.29 3.52
CA TRP A 18 -8.82 78.37 3.44
C TRP A 18 -9.08 77.02 4.10
N THR A 19 -9.75 76.95 5.20
CA THR A 19 -10.13 75.74 5.90
C THR A 19 -11.08 74.85 5.05
N VAL A 20 -12.03 75.43 4.38
CA VAL A 20 -12.96 74.73 3.49
C VAL A 20 -12.25 74.17 2.27
N ILE A 21 -11.33 74.93 1.66
CA ILE A 21 -10.55 74.48 0.51
C ILE A 21 -9.60 73.36 0.91
N SER A 22 -8.92 73.45 2.06
CA SER A 22 -8.03 72.42 2.54
C SER A 22 -8.78 71.14 2.92
N VAL A 23 -9.91 71.15 3.54
CA VAL A 23 -10.76 69.99 3.82
C VAL A 23 -11.29 69.35 2.54
N ALA A 24 -11.71 70.14 1.55
CA ALA A 24 -12.14 69.64 0.26
C ALA A 24 -10.98 68.97 -0.51
N ALA A 25 -9.78 69.56 -0.48
CA ALA A 25 -8.59 68.98 -1.10
C ALA A 25 -8.16 67.69 -0.43
N ILE A 26 -8.20 67.61 0.89
CA ILE A 26 -7.89 66.36 1.64
C ILE A 26 -8.93 65.28 1.34
N ALA A 27 -10.21 65.61 1.34
CA ALA A 27 -11.28 64.69 1.02
C ALA A 27 -11.18 64.15 -0.41
N TRP A 28 -10.84 65.00 -1.37
CA TRP A 28 -10.59 64.59 -2.77
C TRP A 28 -9.36 63.73 -2.94
N ALA A 29 -8.23 64.06 -2.29
CA ALA A 29 -7.02 63.27 -2.29
C ALA A 29 -7.23 61.91 -1.63
N THR A 30 -7.94 61.84 -0.50
CA THR A 30 -8.28 60.57 0.18
C THR A 30 -9.18 59.70 -0.68
N LYS A 31 -10.12 60.28 -1.43
CA LYS A 31 -10.95 59.53 -2.38
C LYS A 31 -10.12 58.91 -3.53
N LEU A 32 -9.23 59.69 -4.13
CA LEU A 32 -8.33 59.25 -5.19
C LEU A 32 -7.37 58.12 -4.73
N VAL A 33 -6.82 58.27 -3.55
CA VAL A 33 -5.91 57.23 -2.97
C VAL A 33 -6.70 55.97 -2.63
N ASN A 34 -7.90 56.10 -2.05
CA ASN A 34 -8.74 54.94 -1.77
C ASN A 34 -9.18 54.21 -3.06
N GLU A 35 -9.61 54.94 -4.09
CA GLU A 35 -10.01 54.33 -5.37
C GLU A 35 -8.85 53.60 -6.05
N ARG A 36 -7.62 54.13 -5.99
CA ARG A 36 -6.43 53.45 -6.53
C ARG A 36 -6.01 52.21 -5.71
N ILE A 37 -6.09 52.30 -4.40
CA ILE A 37 -5.77 51.17 -3.51
C ILE A 37 -6.81 50.06 -3.69
N PHE A 38 -8.12 50.40 -3.66
CA PHE A 38 -9.19 49.43 -3.84
C PHE A 38 -9.22 48.81 -5.26
N SER A 39 -8.84 49.55 -6.31
CA SER A 39 -8.78 49.00 -7.65
C SER A 39 -7.60 48.05 -7.84
N LYS A 40 -6.48 48.34 -7.16
CA LYS A 40 -5.30 47.44 -7.16
C LYS A 40 -5.59 46.17 -6.36
N TRP A 41 -6.18 46.28 -5.18
CA TRP A 41 -6.58 45.14 -4.36
C TRP A 41 -7.58 44.21 -5.07
N ARG A 42 -8.59 44.77 -5.73
CA ARG A 42 -9.55 43.96 -6.51
C ARG A 42 -8.88 43.25 -7.69
N LYS A 43 -7.90 43.85 -8.34
CA LYS A 43 -7.13 43.20 -9.41
C LYS A 43 -6.25 42.07 -8.86
N ASP A 44 -5.58 42.31 -7.75
CA ASP A 44 -4.73 41.32 -7.10
C ASP A 44 -5.57 40.13 -6.56
N GLU A 45 -6.72 40.41 -5.99
CA GLU A 45 -7.68 39.39 -5.52
C GLU A 45 -8.29 38.59 -6.70
N GLN A 46 -8.66 39.26 -7.80
CA GLN A 46 -9.16 38.57 -9.00
C GLN A 46 -8.08 37.70 -9.62
N SER A 47 -6.83 38.17 -9.73
CA SER A 47 -5.72 37.39 -10.27
C SER A 47 -5.37 36.19 -9.36
N ALA A 48 -5.46 36.35 -8.04
CA ALA A 48 -5.27 35.24 -7.09
C ALA A 48 -6.40 34.20 -7.20
N LEU A 49 -7.65 34.64 -7.34
CA LEU A 49 -8.81 33.76 -7.56
C LEU A 49 -8.74 33.03 -8.91
N GLU A 50 -8.29 33.69 -9.98
CA GLU A 50 -8.08 33.06 -11.28
C GLU A 50 -6.93 32.05 -11.24
N ALA A 51 -5.82 32.36 -10.58
CA ALA A 51 -4.71 31.44 -10.37
C ALA A 51 -5.16 30.21 -9.55
N LEU A 52 -5.95 30.40 -8.51
CA LEU A 52 -6.52 29.32 -7.70
C LEU A 52 -7.51 28.46 -8.51
N ARG A 53 -8.37 29.08 -9.32
CA ARG A 53 -9.27 28.36 -10.23
C ARG A 53 -8.51 27.57 -11.28
N HIS A 54 -7.44 28.13 -11.81
CA HIS A 54 -6.60 27.44 -12.80
C HIS A 54 -5.85 26.25 -12.18
N SER A 55 -5.35 26.39 -10.95
CA SER A 55 -4.71 25.29 -10.23
C SER A 55 -5.72 24.17 -9.90
N LEU A 56 -6.90 24.52 -9.40
CA LEU A 56 -7.96 23.56 -9.11
C LEU A 56 -8.50 22.88 -10.38
N SER A 57 -8.60 23.60 -11.49
CA SER A 57 -9.02 23.00 -12.76
C SER A 57 -7.97 22.06 -13.34
N SER A 58 -6.68 22.38 -13.22
CA SER A 58 -5.59 21.50 -13.63
C SER A 58 -5.49 20.24 -12.77
N GLU A 59 -5.65 20.36 -11.43
CA GLU A 59 -5.75 19.21 -10.53
C GLU A 59 -6.96 18.33 -10.86
N ARG A 60 -8.09 18.93 -11.18
CA ARG A 60 -9.29 18.18 -11.57
C ARG A 60 -9.10 17.43 -12.89
N VAL A 61 -8.47 18.06 -13.88
CA VAL A 61 -8.14 17.41 -15.16
C VAL A 61 -7.13 16.27 -14.97
N LEU A 62 -6.13 16.45 -14.09
CA LEU A 62 -5.18 15.40 -13.74
C LEU A 62 -5.86 14.23 -13.01
N LEU A 63 -6.74 14.52 -12.06
CA LEU A 63 -7.56 13.53 -11.37
C LEU A 63 -8.50 12.79 -12.35
N GLU A 64 -9.21 13.51 -13.20
CA GLU A 64 -10.08 12.91 -14.23
C GLU A 64 -9.30 12.09 -15.26
N SER A 65 -8.11 12.53 -15.67
CA SER A 65 -7.25 11.76 -16.57
C SER A 65 -6.67 10.51 -15.92
N ALA A 66 -6.29 10.60 -14.63
CA ALA A 66 -5.86 9.45 -13.84
C ALA A 66 -7.02 8.45 -13.64
N ILE A 67 -8.22 8.93 -13.35
CA ILE A 67 -9.43 8.10 -13.20
C ILE A 67 -9.82 7.47 -14.55
N ARG A 68 -9.82 8.23 -15.67
CA ARG A 68 -10.15 7.69 -17.00
C ARG A 68 -9.09 6.73 -17.53
N GLY A 69 -7.79 7.01 -17.32
CA GLY A 69 -6.71 6.09 -17.64
C GLY A 69 -6.82 4.78 -16.86
N SER A 70 -7.26 4.87 -15.60
CA SER A 70 -7.54 3.68 -14.80
C SER A 70 -8.79 2.93 -15.25
N GLN A 71 -9.84 3.59 -15.73
CA GLN A 71 -11.10 2.96 -16.13
C GLN A 71 -11.04 2.25 -17.49
N GLN A 72 -10.35 2.78 -18.48
CA GLN A 72 -10.26 2.14 -19.82
C GLN A 72 -9.28 0.95 -19.86
N GLY A 73 -8.28 0.90 -18.96
CA GLY A 73 -7.44 -0.28 -18.75
C GLY A 73 -8.09 -1.34 -17.85
N GLN A 74 -9.12 -0.98 -17.08
CA GLN A 74 -9.69 -1.82 -16.02
C GLN A 74 -10.55 -2.98 -16.53
N ASP A 75 -11.32 -2.85 -17.60
CA ASP A 75 -12.27 -3.91 -17.99
C ASP A 75 -11.55 -5.15 -18.53
N LEU A 76 -10.60 -4.99 -19.46
CA LEU A 76 -9.79 -6.11 -19.98
C LEU A 76 -8.77 -6.63 -18.96
N SER A 77 -8.25 -5.75 -18.10
CA SER A 77 -7.31 -6.15 -17.05
C SER A 77 -8.03 -6.79 -15.87
N HIS A 78 -9.31 -6.44 -15.61
CA HIS A 78 -10.09 -7.00 -14.51
C HIS A 78 -10.42 -8.48 -14.75
N GLU A 79 -10.87 -8.84 -15.94
CA GLU A 79 -11.15 -10.23 -16.33
C GLU A 79 -9.90 -11.10 -16.24
N LYS A 80 -8.78 -10.63 -16.81
CA LYS A 80 -7.48 -11.32 -16.71
C LYS A 80 -7.00 -11.47 -15.28
N ARG A 81 -7.20 -10.44 -14.47
CA ARG A 81 -6.83 -10.45 -13.05
C ARG A 81 -7.67 -11.46 -12.27
N LEU A 82 -8.97 -11.50 -12.51
CA LEU A 82 -9.86 -12.47 -11.88
C LEU A 82 -9.44 -13.91 -12.24
N ALA A 83 -9.21 -14.18 -13.52
CA ALA A 83 -8.74 -15.48 -13.99
C ALA A 83 -7.36 -15.86 -13.40
N ALA A 84 -6.46 -14.89 -13.23
CA ALA A 84 -5.16 -15.10 -12.59
C ALA A 84 -5.32 -15.46 -11.10
N ILE A 85 -6.21 -14.77 -10.38
CA ILE A 85 -6.53 -15.07 -8.97
C ILE A 85 -7.14 -16.47 -8.82
N GLU A 86 -8.06 -16.86 -9.72
CA GLU A 86 -8.68 -18.19 -9.72
C GLU A 86 -7.63 -19.29 -9.92
N ARG A 87 -6.70 -19.12 -10.88
CA ARG A 87 -5.61 -20.08 -11.11
C ARG A 87 -4.66 -20.15 -9.91
N MET A 88 -4.26 -19.01 -9.37
CA MET A 88 -3.43 -18.96 -8.16
C MET A 88 -4.11 -19.66 -6.99
N TRP A 89 -5.41 -19.41 -6.75
CA TRP A 89 -6.14 -20.08 -5.67
C TRP A 89 -6.26 -21.58 -5.89
N SER A 90 -6.49 -22.00 -7.14
CA SER A 90 -6.44 -23.42 -7.51
C SER A 90 -5.09 -24.07 -7.19
N ALA A 91 -3.99 -23.33 -7.43
CA ALA A 91 -2.65 -23.78 -7.08
C ALA A 91 -2.45 -23.87 -5.56
N VAL A 92 -2.98 -22.93 -4.76
CA VAL A 92 -2.99 -23.01 -3.28
C VAL A 92 -3.70 -24.28 -2.82
N ILE A 93 -4.88 -24.60 -3.40
CA ILE A 93 -5.62 -25.82 -3.07
C ILE A 93 -4.80 -27.06 -3.43
N LYS A 94 -4.17 -27.12 -4.61
CA LYS A 94 -3.30 -28.24 -5.02
C LYS A 94 -2.13 -28.42 -4.05
N LEU A 95 -1.44 -27.34 -3.67
CA LEU A 95 -0.37 -27.37 -2.68
C LEU A 95 -0.84 -27.88 -1.32
N ARG A 96 -2.03 -27.42 -0.87
CA ARG A 96 -2.62 -27.89 0.38
C ARG A 96 -2.89 -29.38 0.35
N THR A 97 -3.47 -29.89 -0.73
CA THR A 97 -3.74 -31.33 -0.91
C THR A 97 -2.43 -32.12 -0.96
N THR A 98 -1.41 -31.61 -1.66
CA THR A 98 -0.06 -32.21 -1.68
C THR A 98 0.54 -32.27 -0.27
N ALA A 99 0.27 -31.26 0.57
CA ALA A 99 0.78 -31.18 1.93
C ALA A 99 -0.03 -31.97 2.96
N ASP A 100 -1.16 -32.61 2.59
CA ASP A 100 -2.03 -33.28 3.57
C ASP A 100 -1.32 -34.37 4.38
N GLY A 101 -0.47 -35.20 3.76
CA GLY A 101 0.36 -36.18 4.47
C GLY A 101 1.34 -35.52 5.45
N MET A 102 1.96 -34.41 5.04
CA MET A 102 2.87 -33.64 5.90
C MET A 102 2.14 -33.01 7.08
N ARG A 103 0.96 -32.42 6.81
CA ARG A 103 0.10 -31.81 7.85
C ARG A 103 -0.39 -32.84 8.86
N TYR A 104 -0.79 -34.00 8.38
CA TYR A 104 -1.19 -35.11 9.24
C TYR A 104 -0.02 -35.59 10.11
N PHE A 105 1.15 -35.79 9.53
CA PHE A 105 2.35 -36.20 10.23
C PHE A 105 2.78 -35.21 11.32
N PHE A 106 3.04 -33.97 10.93
CA PHE A 106 3.52 -32.92 11.85
C PHE A 106 2.45 -32.37 12.78
N GLY A 107 1.18 -32.58 12.46
CA GLY A 107 0.07 -32.06 13.27
C GLY A 107 -0.39 -33.01 14.39
N ILE A 108 -0.08 -34.29 14.29
CA ILE A 108 -0.53 -35.29 15.27
C ILE A 108 0.63 -35.82 16.08
N LEU A 109 1.76 -36.12 15.46
CA LEU A 109 2.92 -36.65 16.18
C LEU A 109 3.65 -35.55 16.95
N LEU A 110 4.14 -35.90 18.12
CA LEU A 110 5.09 -35.07 18.86
C LEU A 110 6.49 -35.24 18.24
N PRO A 111 7.40 -34.25 18.34
CA PRO A 111 8.75 -34.35 17.79
C PRO A 111 9.53 -35.57 18.30
N SER A 112 9.30 -36.00 19.53
CA SER A 112 9.88 -37.20 20.11
C SER A 112 9.38 -38.51 19.48
N GLU A 113 8.29 -38.44 18.72
CA GLU A 113 7.64 -39.60 18.09
C GLU A 113 7.96 -39.71 16.58
N TYR A 114 8.54 -38.66 15.96
CA TYR A 114 8.79 -38.63 14.50
C TYR A 114 9.62 -39.83 14.04
N ASP A 115 10.64 -40.20 14.79
CA ASP A 115 11.54 -41.27 14.41
C ASP A 115 10.95 -42.67 14.67
N LEU A 116 9.83 -42.80 15.39
CA LEU A 116 9.18 -44.09 15.62
C LEU A 116 8.64 -44.74 14.35
N ILE A 117 8.39 -43.97 13.28
CA ILE A 117 8.01 -44.48 11.97
C ILE A 117 9.03 -45.43 11.38
N PHE A 118 10.32 -45.25 11.72
CA PHE A 118 11.42 -46.09 11.22
C PHE A 118 11.54 -47.42 11.99
N SER A 119 10.83 -47.56 13.09
CA SER A 119 10.80 -48.78 13.92
C SER A 119 9.58 -49.66 13.64
N GLY A 120 8.70 -49.29 12.68
CA GLY A 120 7.47 -50.02 12.38
C GLY A 120 6.36 -49.90 13.44
N LYS A 121 6.50 -48.95 14.36
CA LYS A 121 5.48 -48.72 15.42
C LYS A 121 4.40 -47.73 15.02
N GLN A 122 4.54 -47.03 13.90
CA GLN A 122 3.69 -45.92 13.45
C GLN A 122 3.36 -46.05 11.94
N ASP A 123 2.86 -47.23 11.51
CA ASP A 123 2.68 -47.57 10.09
C ASP A 123 1.73 -46.59 9.35
N SER A 124 0.65 -46.13 9.98
CA SER A 124 -0.26 -45.18 9.35
C SER A 124 0.39 -43.80 9.07
N PHE A 125 1.25 -43.33 9.96
CA PHE A 125 2.01 -42.09 9.76
C PHE A 125 3.15 -42.29 8.76
N ALA A 126 3.85 -43.42 8.81
CA ALA A 126 4.84 -43.80 7.80
C ALA A 126 4.20 -43.82 6.40
N ALA A 127 2.99 -44.39 6.27
CA ALA A 127 2.26 -44.45 5.00
C ALA A 127 1.88 -43.04 4.50
N SER A 128 1.50 -42.11 5.40
CA SER A 128 1.10 -40.74 5.03
C SER A 128 2.21 -39.93 4.38
N ILE A 129 3.48 -40.24 4.67
CA ILE A 129 4.67 -39.60 4.14
C ILE A 129 5.50 -40.48 3.23
N ALA A 130 5.04 -41.71 2.94
CA ALA A 130 5.82 -42.71 2.18
C ALA A 130 6.27 -42.20 0.81
N ASN A 131 5.37 -41.50 0.10
CA ASN A 131 5.61 -40.98 -1.24
C ASN A 131 6.38 -39.64 -1.27
N ILE A 132 6.59 -39.01 -0.11
CA ILE A 132 7.27 -37.72 -0.05
C ILE A 132 8.78 -37.91 -0.19
N ASN A 133 9.30 -37.57 -1.35
CA ASN A 133 10.71 -37.55 -1.71
C ASN A 133 11.00 -36.28 -2.53
N ASP A 134 12.24 -36.05 -2.93
CA ASP A 134 12.66 -34.87 -3.69
C ASP A 134 11.95 -34.77 -5.05
N GLU A 135 11.69 -35.91 -5.72
CA GLU A 135 10.96 -35.96 -6.98
C GLU A 135 9.51 -35.53 -6.79
N PHE A 136 8.81 -36.09 -5.80
CA PHE A 136 7.44 -35.69 -5.44
C PHE A 136 7.31 -34.17 -5.15
N VAL A 137 8.24 -33.62 -4.37
CA VAL A 137 8.27 -32.19 -4.07
C VAL A 137 8.50 -31.38 -5.34
N THR A 138 9.45 -31.79 -6.17
CA THR A 138 9.76 -31.12 -7.44
C THR A 138 8.58 -31.14 -8.39
N ASP A 139 7.90 -32.27 -8.55
CA ASP A 139 6.76 -32.39 -9.43
C ASP A 139 5.54 -31.59 -8.93
N ALA A 140 5.32 -31.57 -7.62
CA ALA A 140 4.31 -30.72 -7.01
C ALA A 140 4.57 -29.21 -7.27
N MET A 141 5.83 -28.78 -7.24
CA MET A 141 6.22 -27.41 -7.55
C MET A 141 6.05 -27.09 -9.04
N LYS A 142 6.42 -28.02 -9.93
CA LYS A 142 6.23 -27.86 -11.39
C LYS A 142 4.75 -27.81 -11.78
N ALA A 143 3.89 -28.58 -11.11
CA ALA A 143 2.45 -28.62 -11.39
C ALA A 143 1.71 -27.31 -11.18
N ILE A 144 2.38 -26.31 -10.60
CA ILE A 144 1.84 -24.96 -10.32
C ILE A 144 2.68 -23.84 -10.94
N ASP A 145 3.72 -24.17 -11.74
CA ASP A 145 4.60 -23.16 -12.35
C ASP A 145 3.87 -22.23 -13.33
N ASP A 146 2.75 -22.67 -13.91
CA ASP A 146 1.92 -21.83 -14.78
C ASP A 146 1.44 -20.55 -14.11
N VAL A 147 1.30 -20.53 -12.78
CA VAL A 147 0.92 -19.35 -12.01
C VAL A 147 1.98 -18.23 -12.11
N GLU A 148 3.24 -18.56 -12.44
CA GLU A 148 4.29 -17.54 -12.69
C GLU A 148 3.93 -16.60 -13.83
N LEU A 149 3.22 -17.10 -14.86
CA LEU A 149 2.76 -16.30 -15.98
C LEU A 149 1.68 -15.29 -15.59
N ASP A 150 1.02 -15.52 -14.47
CA ASP A 150 -0.05 -14.66 -13.95
C ASP A 150 0.48 -13.53 -13.05
N ARG A 151 1.74 -13.55 -12.65
CA ARG A 151 2.36 -12.57 -11.77
C ARG A 151 2.07 -11.11 -12.15
N PRO A 152 2.11 -10.68 -13.43
CA PRO A 152 1.80 -9.31 -13.82
C PRO A 152 0.36 -8.88 -13.50
N TYR A 153 -0.57 -9.83 -13.39
CA TYR A 153 -1.98 -9.58 -13.10
C TYR A 153 -2.32 -9.68 -11.60
N LEU A 154 -1.56 -10.49 -10.86
CA LEU A 154 -1.73 -10.67 -9.42
C LEU A 154 -1.21 -9.48 -8.61
N GLY A 155 -0.19 -8.81 -9.12
CA GLY A 155 0.56 -7.80 -8.38
C GLY A 155 1.57 -8.42 -7.41
N GLU A 156 2.59 -7.63 -7.07
CA GLU A 156 3.79 -8.13 -6.37
C GLU A 156 3.49 -8.69 -4.98
N ILE A 157 2.57 -8.06 -4.23
CA ILE A 157 2.30 -8.49 -2.84
C ILE A 157 1.51 -9.80 -2.82
N LEU A 158 0.47 -9.93 -3.64
CA LEU A 158 -0.30 -11.18 -3.71
C LEU A 158 0.57 -12.33 -4.23
N TRP A 159 1.40 -12.04 -5.25
CA TRP A 159 2.41 -12.99 -5.73
C TRP A 159 3.37 -13.43 -4.62
N LEU A 160 3.89 -12.49 -3.82
CA LEU A 160 4.79 -12.80 -2.71
C LEU A 160 4.12 -13.69 -1.65
N ARG A 161 2.83 -13.44 -1.31
CA ARG A 161 2.07 -14.29 -0.37
C ARG A 161 1.93 -15.72 -0.89
N PHE A 162 1.60 -15.87 -2.17
CA PHE A 162 1.55 -17.18 -2.82
C PHE A 162 2.91 -17.87 -2.84
N PHE A 163 3.98 -17.15 -3.19
CA PHE A 163 5.34 -17.67 -3.20
C PHE A 163 5.79 -18.17 -1.83
N ILE A 164 5.46 -17.44 -0.76
CA ILE A 164 5.75 -17.84 0.62
C ILE A 164 5.01 -19.13 0.98
N TYR A 165 3.74 -19.25 0.62
CA TYR A 165 2.98 -20.50 0.82
C TYR A 165 3.61 -21.69 0.09
N ARG A 166 3.95 -21.51 -1.19
CA ARG A 166 4.65 -22.49 -2.02
C ARG A 166 5.99 -22.90 -1.39
N ALA A 167 6.80 -21.93 -0.96
CA ALA A 167 8.10 -22.17 -0.34
C ALA A 167 7.97 -22.92 0.99
N PHE A 168 6.94 -22.62 1.78
CA PHE A 168 6.66 -23.31 3.03
C PHE A 168 6.35 -24.79 2.80
N VAL A 169 5.44 -25.10 1.87
CA VAL A 169 5.12 -26.49 1.49
C VAL A 169 6.36 -27.23 0.97
N GLY A 170 7.12 -26.60 0.09
CA GLY A 170 8.36 -27.17 -0.45
C GLY A 170 9.39 -27.46 0.65
N ARG A 171 9.52 -26.53 1.62
CA ARG A 171 10.46 -26.73 2.74
C ARG A 171 10.04 -27.86 3.68
N LEU A 172 8.75 -28.02 3.95
CA LEU A 172 8.23 -29.15 4.73
C LEU A 172 8.51 -30.48 4.01
N GLY A 173 8.26 -30.55 2.71
CA GLY A 173 8.56 -31.75 1.91
C GLY A 173 10.05 -32.10 1.92
N TYR A 174 10.92 -31.09 1.78
CA TYR A 174 12.36 -31.26 1.88
C TYR A 174 12.79 -31.83 3.25
N LEU A 175 12.24 -31.32 4.36
CA LEU A 175 12.56 -31.82 5.70
C LEU A 175 12.17 -33.28 5.86
N ILE A 176 11.03 -33.71 5.35
CA ILE A 176 10.61 -35.11 5.37
C ILE A 176 11.49 -35.96 4.48
N SER A 177 11.78 -35.56 3.24
CA SER A 177 12.62 -36.28 2.33
C SER A 177 14.02 -36.56 2.94
N ARG A 178 14.66 -35.50 3.45
CA ARG A 178 15.95 -35.61 4.12
C ARG A 178 15.89 -36.39 5.43
N GLY A 179 14.81 -36.22 6.19
CA GLY A 179 14.59 -36.97 7.43
C GLY A 179 14.48 -38.49 7.16
N LYS A 180 13.82 -38.89 6.09
CA LYS A 180 13.71 -40.29 5.67
C LYS A 180 15.07 -40.87 5.28
N GLU A 181 15.89 -40.12 4.52
CA GLU A 181 17.26 -40.56 4.16
C GLU A 181 18.12 -40.76 5.40
N ASN A 182 18.05 -39.88 6.37
CA ASN A 182 18.85 -39.87 7.58
C ASN A 182 18.25 -40.72 8.72
N ARG A 183 17.05 -41.28 8.55
CA ARG A 183 16.24 -41.92 9.58
C ARG A 183 16.02 -41.05 10.84
N HIS A 184 15.97 -39.76 10.63
CA HIS A 184 15.74 -38.76 11.67
C HIS A 184 15.01 -37.56 11.07
N ILE A 185 13.76 -37.33 11.45
CA ILE A 185 12.96 -36.18 11.02
C ILE A 185 13.06 -35.07 12.05
N ALA A 186 13.69 -33.98 11.66
CA ALA A 186 13.82 -32.79 12.52
C ALA A 186 12.47 -32.10 12.77
N ASP A 187 12.33 -31.49 13.94
CA ASP A 187 11.19 -30.63 14.22
C ASP A 187 11.19 -29.40 13.27
N TRP A 188 10.14 -29.27 12.46
CA TRP A 188 9.99 -28.20 11.50
C TRP A 188 10.02 -26.79 12.16
N ARG A 189 9.67 -26.69 13.45
CA ARG A 189 9.70 -25.43 14.21
C ARG A 189 11.12 -24.95 14.52
N ASP A 190 12.09 -25.81 14.53
CA ASP A 190 13.50 -25.51 14.72
C ASP A 190 14.21 -25.13 13.40
N ASP A 191 13.56 -25.33 12.25
CA ASP A 191 14.15 -25.04 10.95
C ASP A 191 14.25 -23.54 10.69
N LYS A 192 15.48 -23.07 10.47
CA LYS A 192 15.77 -21.66 10.19
C LYS A 192 15.14 -21.19 8.88
N GLY A 193 15.06 -22.06 7.87
CA GLY A 193 14.46 -21.75 6.58
C GLY A 193 12.96 -21.51 6.71
N ILE A 194 12.24 -22.34 7.48
CA ILE A 194 10.82 -22.12 7.78
C ILE A 194 10.62 -20.79 8.49
N ARG A 195 11.42 -20.46 9.51
CA ARG A 195 11.33 -19.18 10.20
C ARG A 195 11.52 -17.99 9.26
N GLN A 196 12.49 -18.06 8.36
CA GLN A 196 12.73 -17.02 7.36
C GLN A 196 11.57 -16.89 6.35
N ILE A 197 11.03 -18.02 5.88
CA ILE A 197 9.88 -18.04 4.97
C ILE A 197 8.66 -17.37 5.62
N LEU A 198 8.34 -17.74 6.87
CA LEU A 198 7.21 -17.18 7.60
C LEU A 198 7.38 -15.67 7.88
N ALA A 199 8.61 -15.20 8.11
CA ALA A 199 8.90 -13.79 8.33
C ALA A 199 8.56 -12.90 7.12
N GLY A 200 8.48 -13.45 5.92
CA GLY A 200 8.01 -12.74 4.73
C GLY A 200 6.49 -12.51 4.68
N ALA A 201 5.71 -13.21 5.50
CA ALA A 201 4.25 -13.12 5.48
C ALA A 201 3.62 -12.71 6.80
N LEU A 202 4.23 -13.04 7.92
CA LEU A 202 3.64 -12.94 9.25
C LEU A 202 4.48 -12.05 10.18
N PRO A 203 3.83 -11.33 11.12
CA PRO A 203 4.54 -10.59 12.15
C PRO A 203 5.38 -11.51 13.05
N GLN A 204 6.49 -11.02 13.57
CA GLN A 204 7.40 -11.80 14.42
C GLN A 204 6.73 -12.34 15.69
N SER A 205 5.80 -11.59 16.27
CA SER A 205 5.01 -12.06 17.43
C SER A 205 4.16 -13.29 17.11
N THR A 206 3.52 -13.29 15.93
CA THR A 206 2.73 -14.44 15.43
C THR A 206 3.63 -15.63 15.17
N ILE A 207 4.79 -15.43 14.52
CA ILE A 207 5.75 -16.50 14.25
C ILE A 207 6.23 -17.15 15.56
N ASN A 208 6.59 -16.35 16.56
CA ASN A 208 7.04 -16.87 17.84
C ASN A 208 5.96 -17.72 18.51
N SER A 209 4.69 -17.29 18.45
CA SER A 209 3.57 -18.08 18.96
C SER A 209 3.37 -19.38 18.20
N LEU A 210 3.42 -19.35 16.85
CA LEU A 210 3.22 -20.53 15.99
C LEU A 210 4.35 -21.57 16.11
N LEU A 211 5.56 -21.12 16.38
CA LEU A 211 6.74 -21.98 16.55
C LEU A 211 6.96 -22.39 18.01
N ASP A 212 6.06 -22.03 18.92
CA ASP A 212 6.11 -22.50 20.30
C ASP A 212 5.86 -24.01 20.36
N LYS A 213 6.81 -24.74 20.94
CA LYS A 213 6.75 -26.21 21.07
C LYS A 213 5.66 -26.72 21.98
N GLN A 214 5.09 -25.84 22.81
CA GLN A 214 3.97 -26.17 23.69
C GLN A 214 2.62 -26.20 22.95
N GLN A 215 2.55 -25.59 21.75
CA GLN A 215 1.33 -25.60 20.96
C GLN A 215 1.22 -26.87 20.14
N PHE A 216 0.26 -27.71 20.49
CA PHE A 216 -0.12 -28.88 19.70
C PHE A 216 -0.82 -28.44 18.41
N SER A 217 -0.59 -29.18 17.31
CA SER A 217 -1.24 -28.93 16.01
C SER A 217 -0.94 -27.56 15.37
N SER A 218 0.13 -26.87 15.79
CA SER A 218 0.49 -25.53 15.28
C SER A 218 0.67 -25.49 13.75
N ILE A 219 1.01 -26.61 13.13
CA ILE A 219 1.15 -26.71 11.65
C ILE A 219 -0.14 -26.34 10.93
N TYR A 220 -1.32 -26.79 11.39
CA TYR A 220 -2.60 -26.43 10.79
C TYR A 220 -2.87 -24.92 10.91
N THR A 221 -2.49 -24.34 12.04
CA THR A 221 -2.63 -22.90 12.25
C THR A 221 -1.73 -22.10 11.31
N VAL A 222 -0.49 -22.57 11.06
CA VAL A 222 0.42 -21.93 10.07
C VAL A 222 -0.22 -21.93 8.69
N PHE A 223 -0.72 -23.08 8.21
CA PHE A 223 -1.40 -23.15 6.93
C PHE A 223 -2.58 -22.18 6.85
N SER A 224 -3.46 -22.18 7.88
CA SER A 224 -4.62 -21.27 7.95
C SER A 224 -4.19 -19.79 7.95
N GLN A 225 -3.16 -19.42 8.66
CA GLN A 225 -2.65 -18.04 8.70
C GLN A 225 -2.08 -17.61 7.35
N LEU A 226 -1.30 -18.46 6.70
CA LEU A 226 -0.78 -18.16 5.36
C LEU A 226 -1.90 -18.02 4.33
N GLU A 227 -2.90 -18.92 4.35
CA GLU A 227 -4.08 -18.82 3.48
C GLU A 227 -4.89 -17.54 3.76
N ALA A 228 -5.04 -17.18 5.03
CA ALA A 228 -5.72 -15.94 5.42
C ALA A 228 -5.02 -14.69 4.86
N THR A 229 -3.68 -14.64 4.90
CA THR A 229 -2.95 -13.50 4.30
C THR A 229 -3.11 -13.41 2.79
N ILE A 230 -3.23 -14.55 2.08
CA ILE A 230 -3.53 -14.59 0.64
C ILE A 230 -4.94 -14.06 0.39
N LEU A 231 -5.95 -14.54 1.12
CA LEU A 231 -7.35 -14.13 0.95
C LEU A 231 -7.57 -12.65 1.29
N GLU A 232 -6.89 -12.14 2.31
CA GLU A 232 -6.91 -10.73 2.64
C GLU A 232 -6.39 -9.88 1.47
N GLU A 233 -5.24 -10.25 0.89
CA GLU A 233 -4.69 -9.54 -0.26
C GLU A 233 -5.57 -9.67 -1.51
N VAL A 234 -6.16 -10.85 -1.76
CA VAL A 234 -7.16 -11.05 -2.83
C VAL A 234 -8.33 -10.08 -2.66
N SER A 235 -8.85 -9.92 -1.44
CA SER A 235 -9.93 -8.97 -1.15
C SER A 235 -9.54 -7.53 -1.45
N LEU A 236 -8.31 -7.11 -1.11
CA LEU A 236 -7.79 -5.78 -1.41
C LEU A 236 -7.65 -5.55 -2.92
N VAL A 237 -7.16 -6.55 -3.65
CA VAL A 237 -7.01 -6.49 -5.12
C VAL A 237 -8.37 -6.42 -5.82
N LEU A 238 -9.33 -7.27 -5.43
CA LEU A 238 -10.66 -7.32 -6.03
C LEU A 238 -11.51 -6.09 -5.71
N SER A 239 -11.37 -5.53 -4.51
CA SER A 239 -12.08 -4.29 -4.12
C SER A 239 -11.51 -3.03 -4.77
N GLY A 240 -10.41 -3.12 -5.52
CA GLY A 240 -9.70 -1.98 -6.09
C GLY A 240 -8.95 -1.10 -5.08
N ARG A 241 -9.00 -1.43 -3.77
CA ARG A 241 -8.35 -0.65 -2.71
C ARG A 241 -6.84 -0.58 -2.90
N ARG A 242 -6.22 -1.67 -3.36
CA ARG A 242 -4.79 -1.71 -3.64
C ARG A 242 -4.42 -0.73 -4.76
N SER A 243 -5.12 -0.78 -5.91
CA SER A 243 -4.87 0.14 -7.03
C SER A 243 -5.12 1.61 -6.65
N ALA A 244 -6.13 1.89 -5.83
CA ALA A 244 -6.39 3.24 -5.34
C ALA A 244 -5.27 3.74 -4.41
N SER A 245 -4.77 2.91 -3.51
CA SER A 245 -3.65 3.24 -2.63
C SER A 245 -2.37 3.51 -3.42
N ASP A 246 -2.03 2.62 -4.35
CA ASP A 246 -0.82 2.76 -5.19
C ASP A 246 -0.91 4.01 -6.09
N SER A 247 -2.09 4.29 -6.66
CA SER A 247 -2.31 5.50 -7.46
C SER A 247 -2.20 6.78 -6.63
N PHE A 248 -2.67 6.75 -5.38
CA PHE A 248 -2.57 7.89 -4.46
C PHE A 248 -1.10 8.15 -4.06
N GLU A 249 -0.33 7.12 -3.72
CA GLU A 249 1.10 7.28 -3.38
C GLU A 249 1.90 7.76 -4.60
N ASN A 250 1.67 7.21 -5.79
CA ASN A 250 2.30 7.66 -7.02
C ASN A 250 1.97 9.13 -7.34
N ALA A 251 0.70 9.55 -7.17
CA ALA A 251 0.30 10.94 -7.37
C ALA A 251 0.98 11.88 -6.36
N LYS A 252 1.12 11.46 -5.13
CA LYS A 252 1.81 12.20 -4.07
C LYS A 252 3.31 12.34 -4.36
N GLU A 253 3.98 11.28 -4.79
CA GLU A 253 5.39 11.31 -5.20
C GLU A 253 5.59 12.24 -6.40
N LEU A 254 4.72 12.18 -7.40
CA LEU A 254 4.76 13.07 -8.57
C LEU A 254 4.58 14.53 -8.17
N HIS A 255 3.63 14.81 -7.28
CA HIS A 255 3.40 16.15 -6.74
C HIS A 255 4.63 16.68 -5.98
N GLN A 256 5.24 15.85 -5.15
CA GLN A 256 6.48 16.21 -4.44
C GLN A 256 7.67 16.43 -5.39
N ALA A 257 7.78 15.63 -6.46
CA ALA A 257 8.80 15.83 -7.48
C ALA A 257 8.61 17.16 -8.21
N VAL A 258 7.38 17.46 -8.65
CA VAL A 258 7.05 18.73 -9.33
C VAL A 258 7.27 19.94 -8.41
N ALA A 259 6.90 19.85 -7.13
CA ALA A 259 7.13 20.92 -6.16
C ALA A 259 8.62 21.26 -5.97
N LYS A 260 9.51 20.27 -6.07
CA LYS A 260 10.98 20.48 -6.04
C LYS A 260 11.51 21.22 -7.27
N PHE A 261 10.86 21.11 -8.42
CA PHE A 261 11.25 21.82 -9.66
C PHE A 261 10.64 23.24 -9.74
N VAL A 262 9.56 23.51 -9.02
CA VAL A 262 8.83 24.81 -9.10
C VAL A 262 9.35 25.82 -8.08
N VAL A 263 10.09 25.41 -7.04
CA VAL A 263 10.72 26.36 -6.10
C VAL A 263 12.06 26.80 -6.69
N PRO A 264 12.18 28.03 -7.26
CA PRO A 264 13.46 28.54 -7.65
C PRO A 264 14.31 28.71 -6.38
N THR A 265 15.46 28.09 -6.33
CA THR A 265 16.54 28.40 -5.38
C THR A 265 16.78 29.90 -5.47
N LYS A 266 16.37 30.64 -4.44
CA LYS A 266 16.84 32.00 -4.22
C LYS A 266 18.29 31.86 -3.74
N ASP A 267 19.23 32.04 -4.64
CA ASP A 267 20.60 32.43 -4.31
C ASP A 267 20.65 33.91 -3.93
#